data_844aa8a0c4d894a3eba0f98ffe1a5bca
#
_entry.id   844aa8a0c4d894a3eba0f98ffe1a5bca
#
_cell.length_a   1.000
_cell.length_b   1.000
_cell.length_c   1.000
_cell.angle_alpha   90.00
_cell.angle_beta   90.00
_cell.angle_gamma   90.00
#
_symmetry.space_group_name_H-M   'P 1'
#
loop_
_entity.id
_entity.type
_entity.pdbx_description
1 polymer ?
#
loop_
_entity_poly.entity_id
_entity_poly.type
_entity_poly.pdbx_seq_one_letter_code
_entity_poly.pdbx_strand_id
1 'polypeptide(L)'
;NVTANAQYAIMDAIVGMDGPGGPGSGNPIKLNFLAASDNILALDWKCASLVGYNPHRIPNLDAALKRGVWLSSEKDITTVGENESNCKCPNFKIVKNPSKTLQIMIPGWVNFIAKKFFEKTPNFNPKKCVRCGRCKQICPAHIIELNGKNKTAKLSDKNKCLHCFCCHEICPEDAIKLKRF
;
A
#
# COMPACT_ATOMS: atom_id res chain seq x y z
N ASN A 1 13.45 8.99 -4.55
CA ASN A 1 14.16 9.57 -3.38
C ASN A 1 15.58 10.02 -3.73
N VAL A 2 16.38 9.26 -4.50
CA VAL A 2 17.70 9.73 -4.98
C VAL A 2 17.55 11.02 -5.77
N THR A 3 16.55 11.10 -6.63
CA THR A 3 16.26 12.29 -7.45
C THR A 3 15.79 13.49 -6.61
N ALA A 4 15.05 13.23 -5.52
CA ALA A 4 14.54 14.28 -4.64
C ALA A 4 15.58 14.81 -3.65
N ASN A 5 16.76 14.16 -3.53
CA ASN A 5 17.85 14.53 -2.62
C ASN A 5 17.37 14.84 -1.19
N ALA A 6 16.48 13.99 -0.67
CA ALA A 6 15.98 14.16 0.68
C ALA A 6 17.10 13.88 1.70
N GLN A 7 17.38 14.87 2.55
CA GLN A 7 18.50 14.84 3.50
C GLN A 7 18.09 14.34 4.89
N TYR A 8 16.79 14.30 5.17
CA TYR A 8 16.26 13.89 6.45
C TYR A 8 14.86 13.31 6.32
N ALA A 9 14.55 12.28 7.10
CA ALA A 9 13.23 11.68 7.14
C ALA A 9 12.78 11.44 8.59
N ILE A 10 11.51 11.64 8.83
CA ILE A 10 10.87 11.37 10.12
C ILE A 10 9.71 10.42 9.87
N MET A 11 9.61 9.39 10.69
CA MET A 11 8.50 8.45 10.70
C MET A 11 7.67 8.65 11.96
N ASP A 12 6.40 8.99 11.79
CA ASP A 12 5.39 8.91 12.84
C ASP A 12 4.84 7.48 12.89
N ALA A 13 5.19 6.78 13.95
CA ALA A 13 4.72 5.43 14.25
C ALA A 13 3.96 5.39 15.58
N ILE A 14 3.23 6.45 15.95
CA ILE A 14 2.37 6.45 17.14
C ILE A 14 1.19 5.52 16.89
N VAL A 15 0.47 5.71 15.78
CA VAL A 15 -0.60 4.82 15.34
C VAL A 15 -0.33 4.44 13.89
N GLY A 16 -0.03 3.17 13.66
CA GLY A 16 0.15 2.59 12.33
C GLY A 16 -1.10 1.82 11.88
N MET A 17 -0.96 1.17 10.72
CA MET A 17 -1.97 0.27 10.17
C MET A 17 -1.34 -1.08 9.87
N ASP A 18 -1.92 -2.15 10.37
CA ASP A 18 -1.51 -3.52 10.08
C ASP A 18 -2.44 -4.20 9.07
N GLY A 19 -2.06 -5.42 8.63
CA GLY A 19 -2.88 -6.24 7.74
C GLY A 19 -2.75 -5.84 6.26
N PRO A 20 -3.79 -6.09 5.44
CA PRO A 20 -3.69 -5.98 3.97
C PRO A 20 -3.53 -4.56 3.43
N GLY A 21 -3.44 -3.57 4.32
CA GLY A 21 -3.17 -2.19 3.96
C GLY A 21 -4.34 -1.48 3.27
N GLY A 22 -4.08 -0.23 2.88
CA GLY A 22 -5.10 0.68 2.35
C GLY A 22 -6.14 1.04 3.40
N PRO A 23 -6.65 2.28 3.46
CA PRO A 23 -7.43 2.74 4.60
C PRO A 23 -8.68 1.90 4.90
N GLY A 24 -9.23 1.19 3.90
CA GLY A 24 -10.43 0.36 4.08
C GLY A 24 -10.19 -1.11 4.44
N SER A 25 -8.97 -1.59 4.53
CA SER A 25 -8.68 -3.02 4.68
C SER A 25 -7.69 -3.35 5.80
N GLY A 26 -7.00 -2.37 6.35
CA GLY A 26 -6.11 -2.52 7.49
C GLY A 26 -6.79 -2.21 8.81
N ASN A 27 -6.12 -2.55 9.92
CA ASN A 27 -6.58 -2.23 11.25
C ASN A 27 -5.61 -1.24 11.92
N PRO A 28 -6.11 -0.25 12.65
CA PRO A 28 -5.23 0.64 13.40
C PRO A 28 -4.52 -0.15 14.51
N ILE A 29 -3.22 0.10 14.67
CA ILE A 29 -2.39 -0.51 15.71
C ILE A 29 -1.49 0.57 16.32
N LYS A 30 -1.41 0.59 17.65
CA LYS A 30 -0.52 1.49 18.37
C LYS A 30 0.90 0.92 18.37
N LEU A 31 1.85 1.67 17.81
CA LEU A 31 3.26 1.36 17.79
C LEU A 31 4.03 2.19 18.82
N ASN A 32 3.53 3.41 19.12
CA ASN A 32 3.97 4.32 20.19
C ASN A 32 5.43 4.75 20.10
N PHE A 33 5.98 4.92 18.91
CA PHE A 33 7.31 5.50 18.75
C PHE A 33 7.37 6.51 17.60
N LEU A 34 8.40 7.36 17.66
CA LEU A 34 8.84 8.22 16.56
C LEU A 34 10.25 7.79 16.18
N ALA A 35 10.58 7.81 14.90
CA ALA A 35 11.90 7.53 14.40
C ALA A 35 12.33 8.58 13.38
N ALA A 36 13.62 8.91 13.35
CA ALA A 36 14.17 9.88 12.42
C ALA A 36 15.57 9.47 11.98
N SER A 37 15.96 9.84 10.77
CA SER A 37 17.31 9.60 10.26
C SER A 37 17.65 10.58 9.13
N ASP A 38 18.90 10.91 8.99
CA ASP A 38 19.50 11.52 7.82
C ASP A 38 19.70 10.51 6.66
N ASN A 39 19.56 9.22 6.95
CA ASN A 39 19.60 8.14 5.98
C ASN A 39 18.22 7.47 5.84
N ILE A 40 17.52 7.77 4.74
CA ILE A 40 16.16 7.29 4.49
C ILE A 40 16.09 5.76 4.42
N LEU A 41 17.10 5.11 3.80
CA LEU A 41 17.13 3.66 3.70
C LEU A 41 17.31 3.02 5.08
N ALA A 42 18.17 3.59 5.92
CA ALA A 42 18.38 3.11 7.29
C ALA A 42 17.09 3.23 8.13
N LEU A 43 16.35 4.34 7.99
CA LEU A 43 15.07 4.53 8.65
C LEU A 43 14.05 3.46 8.24
N ASP A 44 13.81 3.30 6.94
CA ASP A 44 12.86 2.32 6.41
C ASP A 44 13.26 0.88 6.79
N TRP A 45 14.57 0.58 6.72
CA TRP A 45 15.10 -0.73 7.10
C TRP A 45 14.83 -1.07 8.56
N LYS A 46 15.16 -0.12 9.44
CA LYS A 46 14.99 -0.29 10.88
C LYS A 46 13.50 -0.39 11.24
N CYS A 47 12.67 0.50 10.73
CA CYS A 47 11.23 0.48 11.01
C CYS A 47 10.55 -0.80 10.51
N ALA A 48 10.93 -1.30 9.33
CA ALA A 48 10.45 -2.59 8.83
C ALA A 48 10.81 -3.73 9.79
N SER A 49 12.04 -3.73 10.33
CA SER A 49 12.51 -4.73 11.27
C SER A 49 11.75 -4.67 12.61
N LEU A 50 11.47 -3.46 13.13
CA LEU A 50 10.75 -3.25 14.40
C LEU A 50 9.33 -3.82 14.38
N VAL A 51 8.64 -3.74 13.22
CA VAL A 51 7.32 -4.34 13.05
C VAL A 51 7.34 -5.80 12.58
N GLY A 52 8.54 -6.40 12.50
CA GLY A 52 8.72 -7.83 12.23
C GLY A 52 8.82 -8.22 10.76
N TYR A 53 8.88 -7.27 9.82
CA TYR A 53 9.22 -7.59 8.44
C TYR A 53 10.71 -7.92 8.30
N ASN A 54 11.03 -8.83 7.39
CA ASN A 54 12.40 -9.01 6.93
C ASN A 54 12.68 -7.99 5.80
N PRO A 55 13.54 -6.97 6.01
CA PRO A 55 13.80 -5.94 5.00
C PRO A 55 14.32 -6.48 3.67
N HIS A 56 15.09 -7.56 3.67
CA HIS A 56 15.56 -8.25 2.45
C HIS A 56 14.42 -8.81 1.59
N ARG A 57 13.22 -9.00 2.16
CA ARG A 57 12.03 -9.44 1.42
C ARG A 57 11.20 -8.28 0.90
N ILE A 58 11.57 -7.05 1.21
CA ILE A 58 10.93 -5.82 0.72
C ILE A 58 11.71 -5.37 -0.52
N PRO A 59 11.14 -5.49 -1.74
CA PRO A 59 11.91 -5.36 -2.98
C PRO A 59 12.66 -4.05 -3.17
N ASN A 60 12.06 -2.93 -2.74
CA ASN A 60 12.70 -1.62 -2.84
C ASN A 60 13.86 -1.45 -1.85
N LEU A 61 13.75 -1.96 -0.63
CA LEU A 61 14.82 -1.91 0.36
C LEU A 61 16.00 -2.80 -0.07
N ASP A 62 15.72 -4.04 -0.45
CA ASP A 62 16.73 -4.99 -0.91
C ASP A 62 17.46 -4.47 -2.16
N ALA A 63 16.72 -3.90 -3.12
CA ALA A 63 17.32 -3.32 -4.31
C ALA A 63 18.18 -2.09 -4.02
N ALA A 64 17.76 -1.23 -3.08
CA ALA A 64 18.53 -0.06 -2.69
C ALA A 64 19.83 -0.44 -1.97
N LEU A 65 19.78 -1.41 -1.05
CA LEU A 65 20.97 -1.94 -0.37
C LEU A 65 21.96 -2.57 -1.36
N LYS A 66 21.47 -3.41 -2.30
CA LYS A 66 22.32 -4.04 -3.34
C LYS A 66 22.99 -3.05 -4.27
N ARG A 67 22.38 -1.88 -4.48
CA ARG A 67 22.97 -0.79 -5.27
C ARG A 67 23.94 0.07 -4.47
N GLY A 68 24.08 -0.14 -3.17
CA GLY A 68 24.87 0.71 -2.28
C GLY A 68 24.35 2.15 -2.20
N VAL A 69 23.04 2.37 -2.46
CA VAL A 69 22.42 3.69 -2.38
C VAL A 69 22.12 4.01 -0.92
N TRP A 70 22.76 5.06 -0.38
CA TRP A 70 22.67 5.53 1.01
C TRP A 70 23.24 4.59 2.10
N LEU A 71 23.33 3.29 1.86
CA LEU A 71 23.78 2.33 2.86
C LEU A 71 24.57 1.20 2.18
N SER A 72 25.76 0.91 2.65
CA SER A 72 26.60 -0.16 2.11
C SER A 72 26.27 -1.50 2.76
N SER A 73 25.92 -1.49 4.05
CA SER A 73 25.54 -2.68 4.82
C SER A 73 24.47 -2.33 5.86
N GLU A 74 23.60 -3.27 6.14
CA GLU A 74 22.65 -3.15 7.26
C GLU A 74 23.33 -3.04 8.63
N LYS A 75 24.58 -3.53 8.73
CA LYS A 75 25.40 -3.47 9.94
C LYS A 75 25.89 -2.05 10.27
N ASP A 76 25.86 -1.16 9.27
CA ASP A 76 26.28 0.23 9.43
C ASP A 76 25.17 1.09 10.09
N ILE A 77 23.98 0.53 10.31
CA ILE A 77 22.87 1.24 10.95
C ILE A 77 23.09 1.31 12.45
N THR A 78 23.35 2.51 12.94
CA THR A 78 23.43 2.79 14.38
C THR A 78 22.11 3.40 14.86
N THR A 79 21.54 2.84 15.93
CA THR A 79 20.34 3.36 16.57
C THR A 79 20.71 4.08 17.85
N VAL A 80 20.19 5.30 18.03
CA VAL A 80 20.42 6.14 19.22
C VAL A 80 19.05 6.49 19.83
N GLY A 81 18.98 6.59 21.14
CA GLY A 81 17.76 6.94 21.89
C GLY A 81 17.16 5.74 22.60
N GLU A 82 15.86 5.51 22.38
CA GLU A 82 15.12 4.45 23.07
C GLU A 82 15.61 3.05 22.69
N ASN A 83 15.51 2.12 23.62
CA ASN A 83 15.88 0.73 23.36
C ASN A 83 14.96 0.11 22.31
N GLU A 84 15.53 -0.51 21.27
CA GLU A 84 14.77 -1.13 20.18
C GLU A 84 13.77 -2.17 20.68
N SER A 85 14.05 -2.87 21.78
CA SER A 85 13.12 -3.85 22.36
C SER A 85 11.77 -3.23 22.77
N ASN A 86 11.78 -1.94 23.19
CA ASN A 86 10.59 -1.21 23.60
C ASN A 86 9.77 -0.71 22.39
N CYS A 87 10.42 -0.59 21.23
CA CYS A 87 9.79 -0.17 19.98
C CYS A 87 9.27 -1.35 19.12
N LYS A 88 9.59 -2.59 19.48
CA LYS A 88 9.12 -3.77 18.76
C LYS A 88 7.62 -3.97 18.91
N CYS A 89 6.95 -4.28 17.79
CA CYS A 89 5.53 -4.61 17.76
C CYS A 89 5.31 -6.07 17.32
N PRO A 90 5.39 -7.06 18.23
CA PRO A 90 5.27 -8.48 17.89
C PRO A 90 3.88 -8.87 17.36
N ASN A 91 2.86 -8.08 17.68
CA ASN A 91 1.48 -8.32 17.27
C ASN A 91 1.11 -7.71 15.92
N PHE A 92 2.08 -7.09 15.21
CA PHE A 92 1.84 -6.50 13.89
C PHE A 92 1.51 -7.59 12.87
N LYS A 93 0.35 -7.50 12.22
CA LYS A 93 -0.09 -8.49 11.22
C LYS A 93 0.62 -8.31 9.90
N ILE A 94 1.67 -9.08 9.71
CA ILE A 94 2.46 -9.08 8.48
C ILE A 94 1.66 -9.71 7.34
N VAL A 95 1.55 -9.00 6.21
CA VAL A 95 1.01 -9.56 4.97
C VAL A 95 2.07 -10.42 4.29
N LYS A 96 1.81 -11.72 4.22
CA LYS A 96 2.68 -12.65 3.47
C LYS A 96 2.38 -12.51 1.99
N ASN A 97 3.28 -11.89 1.25
CA ASN A 97 3.21 -11.92 -0.21
C ASN A 97 3.59 -13.34 -0.69
N PRO A 98 2.83 -13.94 -1.62
CA PRO A 98 3.22 -15.19 -2.23
C PRO A 98 4.59 -15.02 -2.89
N SER A 99 5.46 -16.00 -2.70
CA SER A 99 6.85 -15.93 -3.17
C SER A 99 6.91 -15.62 -4.67
N LYS A 100 7.79 -14.71 -5.07
CA LYS A 100 8.09 -14.39 -6.47
C LYS A 100 8.39 -15.65 -7.31
N THR A 101 8.89 -16.71 -6.70
CA THR A 101 9.22 -17.99 -7.34
C THR A 101 8.00 -18.62 -8.02
N LEU A 102 6.82 -18.56 -7.41
CA LEU A 102 5.60 -19.09 -8.02
C LEU A 102 5.16 -18.25 -9.24
N GLN A 103 5.39 -16.95 -9.20
CA GLN A 103 5.02 -16.04 -10.28
C GLN A 103 5.92 -16.17 -11.52
N ILE A 104 7.20 -16.57 -11.33
CA ILE A 104 8.19 -16.78 -12.42
C ILE A 104 7.93 -18.09 -13.16
N MET A 105 7.36 -19.11 -12.49
CA MET A 105 7.09 -20.42 -13.10
C MET A 105 5.80 -20.47 -13.93
N ILE A 106 4.96 -19.43 -13.89
CA ILE A 106 3.70 -19.40 -14.65
C ILE A 106 3.95 -18.83 -16.05
N PRO A 107 3.63 -19.56 -17.14
CA PRO A 107 3.74 -19.04 -18.49
C PRO A 107 2.98 -17.74 -18.67
N GLY A 108 3.52 -16.78 -19.42
CA GLY A 108 2.97 -15.42 -19.55
C GLY A 108 1.51 -15.37 -19.99
N TRP A 109 1.06 -16.30 -20.85
CA TRP A 109 -0.33 -16.39 -21.28
C TRP A 109 -1.28 -16.84 -20.14
N VAL A 110 -0.84 -17.75 -19.26
CA VAL A 110 -1.61 -18.15 -18.06
C VAL A 110 -1.70 -17.00 -17.09
N ASN A 111 -0.61 -16.25 -16.93
CA ASN A 111 -0.59 -15.08 -16.05
C ASN A 111 -1.54 -13.97 -16.58
N PHE A 112 -1.62 -13.77 -17.90
CA PHE A 112 -2.55 -12.84 -18.54
C PHE A 112 -4.02 -13.24 -18.28
N ILE A 113 -4.36 -14.53 -18.43
CA ILE A 113 -5.72 -15.04 -18.17
C ILE A 113 -6.03 -14.95 -16.68
N ALA A 114 -5.11 -15.40 -15.81
CA ALA A 114 -5.27 -15.36 -14.36
C ALA A 114 -5.46 -13.91 -13.88
N LYS A 115 -4.68 -12.96 -14.40
CA LYS A 115 -4.81 -11.54 -14.06
C LYS A 115 -6.24 -11.04 -14.32
N LYS A 116 -6.82 -11.37 -15.47
CA LYS A 116 -8.18 -10.97 -15.84
C LYS A 116 -9.26 -11.53 -14.88
N PHE A 117 -9.07 -12.77 -14.36
CA PHE A 117 -9.99 -13.39 -13.40
C PHE A 117 -9.77 -12.95 -11.95
N PHE A 118 -8.54 -12.56 -11.59
CA PHE A 118 -8.19 -12.17 -10.21
C PHE A 118 -8.21 -10.67 -9.97
N GLU A 119 -8.28 -9.85 -11.02
CA GLU A 119 -8.39 -8.39 -10.88
C GLU A 119 -9.71 -8.01 -10.20
N LYS A 120 -9.57 -7.23 -9.12
CA LYS A 120 -10.72 -6.64 -8.45
C LYS A 120 -11.12 -5.36 -9.17
N THR A 121 -12.40 -5.20 -9.44
CA THR A 121 -12.95 -3.96 -10.01
C THR A 121 -13.90 -3.27 -9.03
N PRO A 122 -13.97 -1.95 -9.04
CA PRO A 122 -14.95 -1.23 -8.24
C PRO A 122 -16.37 -1.49 -8.75
N ASN A 123 -17.22 -1.95 -7.84
CA ASN A 123 -18.64 -2.18 -8.07
C ASN A 123 -19.46 -1.19 -7.24
N PHE A 124 -20.32 -0.43 -7.90
CA PHE A 124 -21.09 0.64 -7.30
C PHE A 124 -22.47 0.15 -6.87
N ASN A 125 -22.81 0.35 -5.59
CA ASN A 125 -24.13 0.02 -5.06
C ASN A 125 -25.06 1.24 -5.17
N PRO A 126 -26.08 1.19 -6.06
CA PRO A 126 -26.98 2.33 -6.26
C PRO A 126 -27.86 2.63 -5.06
N LYS A 127 -28.09 1.67 -4.17
CA LYS A 127 -28.91 1.85 -2.96
C LYS A 127 -28.18 2.64 -1.87
N LYS A 128 -26.86 2.55 -1.83
CA LYS A 128 -26.02 3.26 -0.84
C LYS A 128 -25.47 4.58 -1.39
N CYS A 129 -25.46 4.77 -2.69
CA CYS A 129 -24.84 5.92 -3.34
C CYS A 129 -25.66 7.21 -3.12
N VAL A 130 -25.12 8.14 -2.34
CA VAL A 130 -25.72 9.47 -2.10
C VAL A 130 -25.37 10.50 -3.18
N ARG A 131 -24.72 10.11 -4.26
CA ARG A 131 -24.42 10.97 -5.44
C ARG A 131 -23.52 12.17 -5.14
N CYS A 132 -22.70 12.13 -4.10
CA CYS A 132 -21.84 13.24 -3.70
C CYS A 132 -20.72 13.59 -4.70
N GLY A 133 -20.42 12.75 -5.69
CA GLY A 133 -19.44 13.02 -6.75
C GLY A 133 -17.97 12.83 -6.37
N ARG A 134 -17.62 12.60 -5.11
CA ARG A 134 -16.22 12.48 -4.67
C ARG A 134 -15.42 11.44 -5.43
N CYS A 135 -16.04 10.28 -5.72
CA CYS A 135 -15.39 9.21 -6.48
C CYS A 135 -15.06 9.62 -7.93
N LYS A 136 -15.89 10.46 -8.56
CA LYS A 136 -15.63 11.05 -9.87
C LYS A 136 -14.43 12.00 -9.83
N GLN A 137 -14.37 12.87 -8.82
CA GLN A 137 -13.30 13.86 -8.66
C GLN A 137 -11.94 13.22 -8.43
N ILE A 138 -11.88 12.17 -7.59
CA ILE A 138 -10.61 11.51 -7.22
C ILE A 138 -10.10 10.55 -8.31
N CYS A 139 -10.90 10.20 -9.31
CA CYS A 139 -10.52 9.22 -10.31
C CYS A 139 -9.44 9.76 -11.26
N PRO A 140 -8.20 9.27 -11.22
CA PRO A 140 -7.13 9.79 -12.09
C PRO A 140 -7.32 9.45 -13.57
N ALA A 141 -8.12 8.41 -13.88
CA ALA A 141 -8.47 8.03 -15.24
C ALA A 141 -9.73 8.72 -15.74
N HIS A 142 -10.42 9.53 -14.92
CA HIS A 142 -11.65 10.28 -15.25
C HIS A 142 -12.78 9.43 -15.85
N ILE A 143 -12.86 8.14 -15.46
CA ILE A 143 -13.83 7.16 -16.03
C ILE A 143 -15.06 6.94 -15.15
N ILE A 144 -15.28 7.74 -14.13
CA ILE A 144 -16.46 7.64 -13.27
C ILE A 144 -17.46 8.72 -13.63
N GLU A 145 -18.67 8.30 -13.95
CA GLU A 145 -19.79 9.17 -14.32
C GLU A 145 -20.95 9.01 -13.34
N LEU A 146 -21.73 10.09 -13.15
CA LEU A 146 -22.93 10.11 -12.32
C LEU A 146 -24.19 9.95 -13.17
N ASN A 147 -24.20 8.98 -14.08
CA ASN A 147 -25.30 8.71 -15.01
C ASN A 147 -25.79 7.24 -14.94
N GLY A 148 -25.40 6.51 -13.89
CA GLY A 148 -25.93 5.17 -13.59
C GLY A 148 -27.41 5.19 -13.25
N LYS A 149 -28.00 4.02 -12.91
CA LYS A 149 -29.38 3.95 -12.41
C LYS A 149 -29.56 4.97 -11.29
N ASN A 150 -30.63 5.78 -11.38
CA ASN A 150 -30.91 6.87 -10.44
C ASN A 150 -29.78 7.93 -10.32
N LYS A 151 -29.07 8.21 -11.42
CA LYS A 151 -27.92 9.14 -11.44
C LYS A 151 -26.80 8.78 -10.47
N THR A 152 -26.65 7.51 -10.13
CA THR A 152 -25.57 7.02 -9.27
C THR A 152 -24.26 6.89 -10.04
N ALA A 153 -23.15 6.77 -9.31
CA ALA A 153 -21.84 6.59 -9.91
C ALA A 153 -21.73 5.24 -10.64
N LYS A 154 -21.06 5.24 -11.79
CA LYS A 154 -20.69 4.05 -12.56
C LYS A 154 -19.38 4.28 -13.32
N LEU A 155 -18.73 3.21 -13.76
CA LEU A 155 -17.62 3.29 -14.71
C LEU A 155 -18.17 3.49 -16.14
N SER A 156 -17.62 4.44 -16.87
CA SER A 156 -17.90 4.62 -18.31
C SER A 156 -17.18 3.55 -19.14
N ASP A 157 -15.94 3.23 -18.79
CA ASP A 157 -15.13 2.21 -19.45
C ASP A 157 -14.28 1.45 -18.40
N LYS A 158 -14.59 0.16 -18.21
CA LYS A 158 -13.87 -0.69 -17.25
C LYS A 158 -12.42 -0.96 -17.65
N ASN A 159 -12.13 -0.99 -18.95
CA ASN A 159 -10.80 -1.32 -19.45
C ASN A 159 -9.78 -0.20 -19.21
N LYS A 160 -10.26 1.04 -19.01
CA LYS A 160 -9.41 2.19 -18.64
C LYS A 160 -9.20 2.33 -17.14
N CYS A 161 -9.74 1.41 -16.33
CA CYS A 161 -9.57 1.46 -14.89
C CYS A 161 -8.13 1.14 -14.49
N LEU A 162 -7.48 2.06 -13.77
CA LEU A 162 -6.12 1.87 -13.25
C LEU A 162 -6.06 0.97 -12.01
N HIS A 163 -7.18 0.50 -11.52
CA HIS A 163 -7.30 -0.33 -10.30
C HIS A 163 -6.62 0.29 -9.08
N CYS A 164 -6.57 1.63 -8.99
CA CYS A 164 -6.00 2.36 -7.86
C CYS A 164 -6.90 2.36 -6.61
N PHE A 165 -8.18 2.04 -6.77
CA PHE A 165 -9.20 1.93 -5.72
C PHE A 165 -9.50 3.20 -4.92
N CYS A 166 -8.92 4.35 -5.25
CA CYS A 166 -9.19 5.62 -4.59
C CYS A 166 -10.69 5.95 -4.49
N CYS A 167 -11.47 5.54 -5.50
CA CYS A 167 -12.93 5.73 -5.50
C CYS A 167 -13.62 4.92 -4.40
N HIS A 168 -13.12 3.72 -4.07
CA HIS A 168 -13.62 2.90 -2.97
C HIS A 168 -13.34 3.57 -1.63
N GLU A 169 -12.12 4.06 -1.45
CA GLU A 169 -11.64 4.61 -0.19
C GLU A 169 -12.27 5.98 0.16
N ILE A 170 -12.48 6.83 -0.85
CA ILE A 170 -13.08 8.17 -0.63
C ILE A 170 -14.60 8.12 -0.38
N CYS A 171 -15.25 6.97 -0.56
CA CYS A 171 -16.70 6.88 -0.49
C CYS A 171 -17.20 6.91 0.97
N PRO A 172 -17.88 7.99 1.42
CA PRO A 172 -18.31 8.12 2.81
C PRO A 172 -19.40 7.09 3.20
N GLU A 173 -20.15 6.61 2.20
CA GLU A 173 -21.26 5.66 2.42
C GLU A 173 -20.87 4.21 2.18
N ASP A 174 -19.58 3.92 1.97
CA ASP A 174 -19.10 2.59 1.61
C ASP A 174 -19.95 1.94 0.47
N ALA A 175 -20.36 2.79 -0.49
CA ALA A 175 -21.19 2.38 -1.61
C ALA A 175 -20.41 1.71 -2.74
N ILE A 176 -19.08 1.68 -2.67
CA ILE A 176 -18.21 1.10 -3.70
C ILE A 176 -17.48 -0.09 -3.11
N LYS A 177 -17.77 -1.28 -3.61
CA LYS A 177 -17.12 -2.52 -3.17
C LYS A 177 -16.21 -3.07 -4.26
N LEU A 178 -15.09 -3.66 -3.85
CA LEU A 178 -14.17 -4.32 -4.77
C LEU A 178 -14.64 -5.76 -5.02
N LYS A 179 -15.05 -6.06 -6.24
CA LYS A 179 -15.47 -7.42 -6.63
C LYS A 179 -14.48 -8.03 -7.61
N ARG A 180 -14.24 -9.33 -7.48
CA ARG A 180 -13.62 -10.15 -8.53
C ARG A 180 -14.68 -10.46 -9.59
N PHE A 181 -14.25 -10.60 -10.84
CA PHE A 181 -15.10 -11.12 -11.92
C PHE A 181 -15.32 -12.60 -11.75
#